data_8ed784123320f1d0018b4062d5350c62
#
_entry.id   8ed784123320f1d0018b4062d5350c62
#
_cell.length_a   1.000
_cell.length_b   1.000
_cell.length_c   1.000
_cell.angle_alpha   90.00
_cell.angle_beta   90.00
_cell.angle_gamma   90.00
#
_symmetry.space_group_name_H-M   'P 1'
#
loop_
_entity.id
_entity.type
_entity.pdbx_description
1 polymer ?
#
loop_
_entity_poly.entity_id
_entity_poly.type
_entity_poly.pdbx_seq_one_letter_code
_entity_poly.pdbx_strand_id
1 'polypeptide(L)'
;MTQAIDCAYSIEGEGPPLFLIHGIGAARNTWRKAMPVLTPHFSVVTYDLRGHGESPMPEQPFGLDELVADLEAVRVKTGFEAAHFAGHSLGGMIGPAYARAFPGRVQSLGLLSTAAFRTEDDCA
;
A
#
# COMPACT_ATOMS: atom_id res chain seq x y z
N MET A 1 19.95 -3.00 -8.17
CA MET A 1 19.27 -3.52 -6.97
C MET A 1 18.28 -2.49 -6.44
N THR A 2 17.05 -2.91 -6.23
CA THR A 2 16.01 -2.04 -5.69
C THR A 2 16.22 -1.86 -4.19
N GLN A 3 16.19 -0.61 -3.74
CA GLN A 3 16.40 -0.30 -2.34
C GLN A 3 15.16 0.36 -1.75
N ALA A 4 14.65 -0.24 -0.67
CA ALA A 4 13.50 0.29 0.05
C ALA A 4 13.93 1.47 0.94
N ILE A 5 13.00 2.37 1.21
CA ILE A 5 13.16 3.42 2.21
C ILE A 5 12.32 3.10 3.44
N ASP A 6 12.52 3.88 4.47
CA ASP A 6 11.84 3.69 5.75
C ASP A 6 10.55 4.52 5.78
N CYS A 7 9.47 3.96 5.23
CA CYS A 7 8.19 4.65 5.17
C CYS A 7 7.53 4.75 6.55
N ALA A 8 6.89 5.89 6.80
CA ALA A 8 6.08 6.09 8.00
C ALA A 8 4.82 5.24 7.91
N TYR A 9 4.47 4.55 8.99
CA TYR A 9 3.30 3.68 9.01
C TYR A 9 2.62 3.69 10.37
N SER A 10 1.38 3.20 10.39
CA SER A 10 0.58 3.07 11.60
C SER A 10 -0.15 1.73 11.57
N ILE A 11 -0.41 1.17 12.75
CA ILE A 11 -1.21 -0.06 12.90
C ILE A 11 -2.33 0.26 13.87
N GLU A 12 -3.58 -0.02 13.48
CA GLU A 12 -4.74 0.20 14.33
C GLU A 12 -5.71 -0.97 14.19
N GLY A 13 -6.39 -1.29 15.29
CA GLY A 13 -7.42 -2.32 15.28
C GLY A 13 -6.91 -3.69 15.66
N GLU A 14 -7.82 -4.66 15.61
CA GLU A 14 -7.54 -6.05 15.98
C GLU A 14 -8.16 -6.99 14.96
N GLY A 15 -7.44 -8.05 14.63
CA GLY A 15 -7.89 -9.07 13.71
C GLY A 15 -6.84 -9.37 12.65
N PRO A 16 -7.22 -10.05 11.56
CA PRO A 16 -6.28 -10.34 10.47
C PRO A 16 -5.68 -9.05 9.92
N PRO A 17 -4.42 -9.07 9.47
CA PRO A 17 -3.78 -7.87 8.95
C PRO A 17 -4.35 -7.45 7.59
N LEU A 18 -4.59 -6.16 7.45
CA LEU A 18 -5.05 -5.53 6.22
C LEU A 18 -4.20 -4.31 5.95
N PHE A 19 -3.47 -4.30 4.84
CA PHE A 19 -2.65 -3.18 4.42
C PHE A 19 -3.43 -2.32 3.42
N LEU A 20 -3.47 -1.01 3.67
CA LEU A 20 -4.13 -0.05 2.79
C LEU A 20 -3.08 0.82 2.11
N ILE A 21 -3.12 0.87 0.78
CA ILE A 21 -2.13 1.56 -0.04
C ILE A 21 -2.80 2.75 -0.71
N HIS A 22 -2.39 3.97 -0.35
CA HIS A 22 -3.01 5.19 -0.86
C HIS A 22 -2.52 5.53 -2.27
N GLY A 23 -3.17 6.52 -2.90
CA GLY A 23 -2.81 7.00 -4.22
C GLY A 23 -1.84 8.18 -4.18
N ILE A 24 -1.41 8.60 -5.36
CA ILE A 24 -0.47 9.71 -5.49
C ILE A 24 -1.12 11.00 -4.99
N GLY A 25 -0.34 11.82 -4.30
CA GLY A 25 -0.86 13.08 -3.73
C GLY A 25 -1.65 12.91 -2.44
N ALA A 26 -1.81 11.69 -1.94
CA ALA A 26 -2.50 11.40 -0.69
C ALA A 26 -1.49 11.03 0.40
N ALA A 27 -1.95 10.46 1.50
CA ALA A 27 -1.13 9.98 2.59
C ALA A 27 -1.94 8.93 3.35
N ARG A 28 -1.32 8.30 4.36
CA ARG A 28 -2.01 7.22 5.09
C ARG A 28 -3.30 7.69 5.78
N ASN A 29 -3.41 8.97 6.12
CA ASN A 29 -4.61 9.48 6.77
C ASN A 29 -5.82 9.61 5.81
N THR A 30 -5.63 9.36 4.52
CA THR A 30 -6.74 9.33 3.58
C THR A 30 -7.77 8.26 3.96
N TRP A 31 -7.35 7.25 4.73
CA TRP A 31 -8.21 6.14 5.14
C TRP A 31 -8.98 6.40 6.43
N ARG A 32 -8.81 7.57 7.05
CA ARG A 32 -9.34 7.84 8.39
C ARG A 32 -10.86 7.60 8.53
N LYS A 33 -11.62 7.86 7.46
CA LYS A 33 -13.08 7.65 7.51
C LYS A 33 -13.47 6.19 7.44
N ALA A 34 -12.60 5.34 6.88
CA ALA A 34 -12.84 3.91 6.80
C ALA A 34 -12.41 3.20 8.09
N MET A 35 -11.52 3.79 8.87
CA MET A 35 -10.94 3.13 10.03
C MET A 35 -11.97 2.64 11.06
N PRO A 36 -12.99 3.43 11.44
CA PRO A 36 -13.99 2.94 12.39
C PRO A 36 -14.75 1.70 11.92
N VAL A 37 -14.86 1.51 10.60
CA VAL A 37 -15.53 0.34 10.03
C VAL A 37 -14.60 -0.86 10.01
N LEU A 38 -13.30 -0.64 9.77
CA LEU A 38 -12.33 -1.71 9.54
C LEU A 38 -11.65 -2.19 10.82
N THR A 39 -11.33 -1.29 11.74
CA THR A 39 -10.53 -1.63 12.91
C THR A 39 -11.18 -2.62 13.88
N PRO A 40 -12.52 -2.73 13.97
CA PRO A 40 -13.12 -3.80 14.78
C PRO A 40 -12.87 -5.20 14.21
N HIS A 41 -12.50 -5.31 12.93
CA HIS A 41 -12.38 -6.60 12.24
C HIS A 41 -10.98 -6.92 11.76
N PHE A 42 -10.10 -5.92 11.66
CA PHE A 42 -8.76 -6.07 11.10
C PHE A 42 -7.73 -5.32 11.90
N SER A 43 -6.50 -5.84 11.89
CA SER A 43 -5.33 -5.02 12.23
C SER A 43 -4.98 -4.26 10.96
N VAL A 44 -5.32 -2.97 10.91
CA VAL A 44 -5.20 -2.17 9.70
C VAL A 44 -3.86 -1.45 9.70
N VAL A 45 -3.04 -1.74 8.69
CA VAL A 45 -1.76 -1.09 8.49
C VAL A 45 -1.92 -0.05 7.38
N THR A 46 -1.64 1.21 7.72
CA THR A 46 -1.60 2.29 6.74
C THR A 46 -0.19 2.84 6.72
N TYR A 47 0.29 3.26 5.55
CA TYR A 47 1.61 3.83 5.44
C TYR A 47 1.64 4.92 4.38
N ASP A 48 2.62 5.82 4.51
CA ASP A 48 2.82 6.88 3.54
C ASP A 48 3.80 6.39 2.48
N LEU A 49 3.42 6.48 1.20
CA LEU A 49 4.33 6.17 0.10
C LEU A 49 5.54 7.10 0.17
N ARG A 50 6.67 6.68 -0.42
CA ARG A 50 7.85 7.55 -0.45
C ARG A 50 7.48 8.90 -1.05
N GLY A 51 8.01 9.95 -0.44
CA GLY A 51 7.72 11.31 -0.87
C GLY A 51 6.37 11.84 -0.48
N HIS A 52 5.56 11.07 0.28
CA HIS A 52 4.23 11.46 0.73
C HIS A 52 4.19 11.50 2.26
N GLY A 53 3.31 12.34 2.79
CA GLY A 53 3.10 12.43 4.23
C GLY A 53 4.40 12.61 5.00
N GLU A 54 4.65 11.71 5.94
CA GLU A 54 5.85 11.74 6.78
C GLU A 54 6.98 10.85 6.26
N SER A 55 6.79 10.17 5.13
CA SER A 55 7.84 9.33 4.56
C SER A 55 8.91 10.18 3.86
N PRO A 56 10.17 9.72 3.86
CA PRO A 56 11.24 10.49 3.22
C PRO A 56 11.01 10.69 1.72
N MET A 57 11.47 11.84 1.20
CA MET A 57 11.50 12.10 -0.23
C MET A 57 12.85 11.65 -0.77
N PRO A 58 12.89 10.64 -1.63
CA PRO A 58 14.16 10.18 -2.20
C PRO A 58 14.74 11.21 -3.18
N GLU A 59 16.06 11.23 -3.27
CA GLU A 59 16.74 12.10 -4.23
C GLU A 59 16.74 11.52 -5.63
N GLN A 60 16.61 10.21 -5.73
CA GLN A 60 16.64 9.51 -7.01
C GLN A 60 15.23 9.30 -7.55
N PRO A 61 15.07 9.30 -8.87
CA PRO A 61 13.79 8.87 -9.45
C PRO A 61 13.44 7.47 -9.03
N PHE A 62 12.15 7.18 -8.94
CA PHE A 62 11.71 5.85 -8.54
C PHE A 62 10.52 5.42 -9.40
N GLY A 63 10.35 4.12 -9.50
CA GLY A 63 9.25 3.51 -10.23
C GLY A 63 8.52 2.50 -9.36
N LEU A 64 7.76 1.64 -10.02
CA LEU A 64 6.92 0.67 -9.34
C LEU A 64 7.74 -0.32 -8.52
N ASP A 65 8.92 -0.71 -8.98
CA ASP A 65 9.77 -1.67 -8.26
C ASP A 65 10.18 -1.14 -6.89
N GLU A 66 10.50 0.15 -6.80
CA GLU A 66 10.86 0.77 -5.53
C GLU A 66 9.66 0.84 -4.61
N LEU A 67 8.48 1.14 -5.15
CA LEU A 67 7.25 1.19 -4.34
C LEU A 67 6.88 -0.20 -3.81
N VAL A 68 7.10 -1.24 -4.59
CA VAL A 68 6.90 -2.63 -4.15
C VAL A 68 7.89 -2.98 -3.04
N ALA A 69 9.15 -2.59 -3.18
CA ALA A 69 10.16 -2.84 -2.16
C ALA A 69 9.83 -2.12 -0.85
N ASP A 70 9.30 -0.89 -0.94
CA ASP A 70 8.89 -0.13 0.24
C ASP A 70 7.75 -0.84 0.98
N LEU A 71 6.77 -1.37 0.26
CA LEU A 71 5.66 -2.10 0.88
C LEU A 71 6.17 -3.34 1.61
N GLU A 72 7.08 -4.08 0.99
CA GLU A 72 7.66 -5.25 1.65
C GLU A 72 8.42 -4.85 2.91
N ALA A 73 9.15 -3.74 2.88
CA ALA A 73 9.86 -3.26 4.05
C ALA A 73 8.89 -2.92 5.20
N VAL A 74 7.75 -2.31 4.90
CA VAL A 74 6.73 -2.03 5.90
C VAL A 74 6.17 -3.33 6.47
N ARG A 75 5.85 -4.29 5.61
CA ARG A 75 5.34 -5.59 6.07
C ARG A 75 6.32 -6.26 7.03
N VAL A 76 7.60 -6.27 6.69
CA VAL A 76 8.62 -6.89 7.54
C VAL A 76 8.65 -6.19 8.91
N LYS A 77 8.56 -4.86 8.94
CA LYS A 77 8.56 -4.11 10.18
C LYS A 77 7.36 -4.41 11.06
N THR A 78 6.19 -4.66 10.45
CA THR A 78 4.98 -4.97 11.22
C THR A 78 5.02 -6.37 11.82
N GLY A 79 5.83 -7.27 11.26
CA GLY A 79 5.92 -8.65 11.71
C GLY A 79 4.84 -9.56 11.15
N PHE A 80 3.91 -9.06 10.34
CA PHE A 80 2.89 -9.92 9.73
C PHE A 80 3.50 -10.69 8.58
N GLU A 81 3.37 -12.03 8.61
CA GLU A 81 3.95 -12.90 7.58
C GLU A 81 3.20 -12.77 6.26
N ALA A 82 1.87 -12.69 6.33
CA ALA A 82 1.01 -12.53 5.17
C ALA A 82 -0.18 -11.67 5.57
N ALA A 83 -0.86 -11.09 4.60
CA ALA A 83 -1.95 -10.16 4.89
C ALA A 83 -2.89 -10.01 3.71
N HIS A 84 -4.02 -9.36 3.99
CA HIS A 84 -4.91 -8.82 2.96
C HIS A 84 -4.41 -7.45 2.57
N PHE A 85 -4.56 -7.09 1.31
CA PHE A 85 -4.11 -5.80 0.79
C PHE A 85 -5.23 -5.14 0.00
N ALA A 86 -5.35 -3.81 0.11
CA ALA A 86 -6.28 -3.03 -0.71
C ALA A 86 -5.56 -1.77 -1.15
N GLY A 87 -5.68 -1.43 -2.43
CA GLY A 87 -5.02 -0.27 -2.99
C GLY A 87 -5.97 0.63 -3.76
N HIS A 88 -5.74 1.94 -3.66
CA HIS A 88 -6.53 2.95 -4.34
C HIS A 88 -5.65 3.71 -5.32
N SER A 89 -6.11 3.87 -6.56
CA SER A 89 -5.39 4.60 -7.61
C SER A 89 -4.00 3.99 -7.84
N LEU A 90 -2.92 4.71 -7.57
CA LEU A 90 -1.57 4.18 -7.68
C LEU A 90 -1.39 2.94 -6.78
N GLY A 91 -1.99 2.95 -5.58
CA GLY A 91 -1.97 1.78 -4.71
C GLY A 91 -2.59 0.56 -5.37
N GLY A 92 -3.56 0.75 -6.27
CA GLY A 92 -4.15 -0.33 -7.05
C GLY A 92 -3.21 -0.88 -8.12
N MET A 93 -2.12 -0.18 -8.43
CA MET A 93 -1.05 -0.68 -9.29
C MET A 93 0.04 -1.36 -8.47
N ILE A 94 0.33 -0.81 -7.30
CA ILE A 94 1.34 -1.36 -6.40
C ILE A 94 0.91 -2.74 -5.90
N GLY A 95 -0.35 -2.90 -5.52
CA GLY A 95 -0.86 -4.15 -4.98
C GLY A 95 -0.64 -5.36 -5.89
N PRO A 96 -1.10 -5.31 -7.14
CA PRO A 96 -0.85 -6.43 -8.06
C PRO A 96 0.63 -6.69 -8.32
N ALA A 97 1.44 -5.64 -8.44
CA ALA A 97 2.89 -5.80 -8.63
C ALA A 97 3.53 -6.45 -7.40
N TYR A 98 3.11 -6.06 -6.22
CA TYR A 98 3.56 -6.66 -4.98
C TYR A 98 3.17 -8.13 -4.90
N ALA A 99 1.91 -8.46 -5.25
CA ALA A 99 1.43 -9.84 -5.23
C ALA A 99 2.21 -10.72 -6.20
N ARG A 100 2.62 -10.17 -7.34
CA ARG A 100 3.43 -10.90 -8.31
C ARG A 100 4.84 -11.15 -7.77
N ALA A 101 5.41 -10.17 -7.08
CA ALA A 101 6.76 -10.28 -6.53
C ALA A 101 6.81 -11.15 -5.28
N PHE A 102 5.76 -11.11 -4.45
CA PHE A 102 5.71 -11.79 -3.15
C PHE A 102 4.39 -12.56 -2.99
N PRO A 103 4.14 -13.57 -3.84
CA PRO A 103 2.83 -14.23 -3.84
C PRO A 103 2.48 -14.91 -2.51
N GLY A 104 3.48 -15.35 -1.74
CA GLY A 104 3.23 -15.97 -0.45
C GLY A 104 2.82 -15.01 0.65
N ARG A 105 2.86 -13.70 0.39
CA ARG A 105 2.53 -12.69 1.39
C ARG A 105 1.12 -12.12 1.23
N VAL A 106 0.43 -12.42 0.13
CA VAL A 106 -0.85 -11.83 -0.21
C VAL A 106 -1.97 -12.85 -0.07
N GLN A 107 -2.83 -12.68 0.92
CA GLN A 107 -3.99 -13.55 1.13
C GLN A 107 -5.16 -13.15 0.25
N SER A 108 -5.34 -11.86 0.04
CA SER A 108 -6.34 -11.33 -0.89
C SER A 108 -5.94 -9.91 -1.28
N LEU A 109 -6.49 -9.42 -2.39
CA LEU A 109 -6.15 -8.11 -2.93
C LEU A 109 -7.42 -7.42 -3.42
N GLY A 110 -7.69 -6.23 -2.88
CA GLY A 110 -8.79 -5.37 -3.31
C GLY A 110 -8.27 -4.19 -4.09
N LEU A 111 -8.97 -3.84 -5.16
CA LEU A 111 -8.59 -2.71 -6.01
C LEU A 111 -9.73 -1.70 -6.00
N LEU A 112 -9.43 -0.45 -5.62
CA LEU A 112 -10.42 0.60 -5.49
C LEU A 112 -10.09 1.74 -6.44
N SER A 113 -11.03 2.11 -7.30
CA SER A 113 -10.91 3.23 -8.24
C SER A 113 -9.56 3.20 -8.98
N THR A 114 -9.22 2.04 -9.50
CA THR A 114 -7.94 1.83 -10.17
C THR A 114 -8.16 1.18 -11.54
N ALA A 115 -7.16 1.26 -12.41
CA ALA A 115 -7.17 0.57 -13.68
C ALA A 115 -5.89 -0.23 -13.80
N ALA A 116 -6.03 -1.56 -14.04
CA ALA A 116 -4.88 -2.41 -14.33
C ALA A 116 -4.26 -2.05 -15.68
N PHE A 117 -5.09 -1.56 -16.60
CA PHE A 117 -4.67 -0.95 -17.85
C PHE A 117 -5.68 0.15 -18.17
N ARG A 118 -5.27 1.08 -19.02
CA ARG A 118 -6.13 2.18 -19.41
C ARG A 118 -6.18 2.29 -20.93
N THR A 119 -7.37 2.57 -21.43
CA THR A 119 -7.60 2.91 -22.84
C THR A 119 -7.98 4.38 -22.90
N GLU A 120 -8.12 4.92 -24.13
CA GLU A 120 -8.58 6.30 -24.28
C GLU A 120 -9.96 6.49 -23.65
N ASP A 121 -10.83 5.50 -23.76
CA ASP A 121 -12.17 5.57 -23.19
C ASP A 121 -12.11 5.64 -21.66
N ASP A 122 -11.19 4.90 -21.05
CA ASP A 122 -11.02 4.92 -19.60
C ASP A 122 -10.51 6.26 -19.09
N CYS A 123 -9.81 6.99 -19.92
CA CYS A 123 -9.25 8.28 -19.56
C CYS A 123 -10.24 9.44 -19.75
N ALA A 124 -11.37 9.21 -20.33
CA ALA A 124 -12.36 10.24 -20.64
C ALA A 124 -13.07 10.76 -19.39
#